data_b0a5e0a66048730224350b77b335e40b
#
_entry.id   b0a5e0a66048730224350b77b335e40b
#
_cell.length_a   1.000
_cell.length_b   1.000
_cell.length_c   1.000
_cell.angle_alpha   90.00
_cell.angle_beta   90.00
_cell.angle_gamma   90.00
#
_symmetry.space_group_name_H-M   'P 1'
#
loop_
_entity.id
_entity.type
_entity.pdbx_description
1 polymer ?
#
loop_
_entity_poly.entity_id
_entity_poly.type
_entity_poly.pdbx_seq_one_letter_code
_entity_poly.pdbx_strand_id
1 'polypeptide(L)'
;YYSIWDWFNPLWPEKDQPTYRGKPCNEVTLNNYIEKVMYPQFKELVLKYEPALIFSDGDWWMDDEKWQTKPLLAWLFNNAPNKDEVVINDRWGKVRKKHGGYYTTEYGSGFSDPSILWEENRGIGKSFGYNRFEQFDDYNSTELLIYMLCDIVSRGGNFLLDIGPTADGRIPVVMQDRLINMGKWLNVNGEAIFGTRRWKRDCQWSEGVIVEYTKQEFHKGIPDPIIEMARYPRKGQARKEC
;
A
#
# COMPACT_ATOMS: atom_id res chain seq x y z
N TYR A 1 8.01 -7.27 -0.52
CA TYR A 1 8.58 -5.91 -0.54
C TYR A 1 10.02 -5.96 -1.00
N TYR A 2 10.38 -5.11 -1.95
CA TYR A 2 11.73 -4.97 -2.47
C TYR A 2 12.15 -3.49 -2.51
N SER A 3 13.10 -3.09 -1.64
CA SER A 3 13.71 -1.77 -1.75
C SER A 3 14.78 -1.78 -2.84
N ILE A 4 14.64 -0.92 -3.85
CA ILE A 4 15.67 -0.74 -4.88
C ILE A 4 16.88 0.02 -4.34
N TRP A 5 16.81 0.51 -3.12
CA TRP A 5 17.80 1.31 -2.45
C TRP A 5 18.32 0.61 -1.18
N ASP A 6 19.64 0.56 -1.04
CA ASP A 6 20.33 0.07 0.16
C ASP A 6 21.39 1.06 0.62
N TRP A 7 21.07 1.87 1.59
CA TRP A 7 21.96 2.91 2.11
C TRP A 7 23.24 2.38 2.78
N PHE A 8 23.20 1.19 3.27
CA PHE A 8 24.31 0.57 3.99
C PHE A 8 25.18 -0.29 3.08
N ASN A 9 24.79 -0.45 1.83
CA ASN A 9 25.58 -1.23 0.89
C ASN A 9 26.91 -0.54 0.57
N PRO A 10 28.05 -1.25 0.63
CA PRO A 10 29.37 -0.67 0.30
C PRO A 10 29.49 -0.11 -1.11
N LEU A 11 28.67 -0.57 -2.04
CA LEU A 11 28.63 -0.07 -3.41
C LEU A 11 27.63 1.09 -3.60
N TRP A 12 26.86 1.45 -2.55
CA TRP A 12 26.01 2.62 -2.64
C TRP A 12 26.87 3.90 -2.73
N PRO A 13 26.58 4.80 -3.70
CA PRO A 13 27.47 5.93 -4.01
C PRO A 13 27.62 6.99 -2.93
N GLU A 14 26.80 6.98 -1.90
CA GLU A 14 26.79 8.01 -0.84
C GLU A 14 26.99 7.41 0.55
N LYS A 15 28.19 6.85 0.81
CA LYS A 15 28.50 6.24 2.11
C LYS A 15 28.37 7.18 3.32
N ASP A 16 28.49 8.48 3.12
CA ASP A 16 28.66 9.44 4.21
C ASP A 16 27.45 10.35 4.46
N GLN A 17 26.35 10.15 3.76
CA GLN A 17 25.15 10.96 3.98
C GLN A 17 23.87 10.10 3.98
N PRO A 18 23.40 9.69 5.15
CA PRO A 18 22.06 9.16 5.31
C PRO A 18 21.01 10.29 5.19
N THR A 19 21.26 11.29 4.37
CA THR A 19 20.34 12.40 4.23
C THR A 19 19.39 12.15 3.10
N TYR A 20 18.13 12.20 3.42
CA TYR A 20 16.90 12.14 2.66
C TYR A 20 16.86 13.07 1.41
N ARG A 21 17.95 13.78 1.09
CA ARG A 21 18.01 14.76 -0.01
C ARG A 21 19.35 14.66 -0.70
N GLY A 22 19.47 13.60 -1.50
CA GLY A 22 20.70 13.22 -2.14
C GLY A 22 21.30 14.27 -3.06
N LYS A 23 22.61 14.37 -2.98
CA LYS A 23 23.42 14.89 -4.08
C LYS A 23 23.32 13.90 -5.26
N PRO A 24 23.48 14.37 -6.49
CA PRO A 24 23.45 13.46 -7.64
C PRO A 24 24.54 12.38 -7.49
N CYS A 25 24.12 11.11 -7.54
CA CYS A 25 25.03 9.98 -7.55
C CYS A 25 25.99 10.06 -8.72
N ASN A 26 27.25 9.69 -8.50
CA ASN A 26 28.16 9.45 -9.58
C ASN A 26 27.64 8.26 -10.41
N GLU A 27 27.45 8.47 -11.70
CA GLU A 27 26.85 7.47 -12.60
C GLU A 27 27.63 6.13 -12.63
N VAL A 28 28.95 6.18 -12.57
CA VAL A 28 29.78 4.96 -12.53
C VAL A 28 29.52 4.14 -11.28
N THR A 29 29.39 4.80 -10.13
CA THR A 29 29.12 4.12 -8.85
C THR A 29 27.68 3.60 -8.80
N LEU A 30 26.74 4.36 -9.33
CA LEU A 30 25.34 3.93 -9.45
C LEU A 30 25.21 2.70 -10.34
N ASN A 31 25.84 2.69 -11.51
CA ASN A 31 25.83 1.54 -12.41
C ASN A 31 26.42 0.30 -11.75
N ASN A 32 27.54 0.44 -11.01
CA ASN A 32 28.10 -0.65 -10.24
C ASN A 32 27.12 -1.22 -9.19
N TYR A 33 26.39 -0.34 -8.49
CA TYR A 33 25.38 -0.78 -7.53
C TYR A 33 24.22 -1.53 -8.23
N ILE A 34 23.70 -0.97 -9.32
CA ILE A 34 22.62 -1.59 -10.09
C ILE A 34 23.02 -2.97 -10.60
N GLU A 35 24.18 -3.08 -11.25
CA GLU A 35 24.64 -4.32 -11.87
C GLU A 35 25.07 -5.39 -10.86
N LYS A 36 25.71 -4.99 -9.76
CA LYS A 36 26.31 -5.94 -8.80
C LYS A 36 25.44 -6.24 -7.60
N VAL A 37 24.44 -5.40 -7.31
CA VAL A 37 23.58 -5.54 -6.14
C VAL A 37 22.11 -5.63 -6.54
N MET A 38 21.54 -4.55 -7.07
CA MET A 38 20.11 -4.43 -7.31
C MET A 38 19.59 -5.52 -8.26
N TYR A 39 20.19 -5.68 -9.41
CA TYR A 39 19.76 -6.67 -10.40
C TYR A 39 19.92 -8.11 -9.91
N PRO A 40 21.08 -8.52 -9.36
CA PRO A 40 21.26 -9.87 -8.85
C PRO A 40 20.29 -10.20 -7.72
N GLN A 41 20.10 -9.31 -6.74
CA GLN A 41 19.16 -9.53 -5.63
C GLN A 41 17.71 -9.67 -6.12
N PHE A 42 17.28 -8.77 -7.01
CA PHE A 42 15.95 -8.85 -7.59
C PHE A 42 15.71 -10.16 -8.33
N LYS A 43 16.65 -10.54 -9.19
CA LYS A 43 16.58 -11.79 -9.97
C LYS A 43 16.59 -13.02 -9.07
N GLU A 44 17.42 -13.03 -8.03
CA GLU A 44 17.44 -14.11 -7.05
C GLU A 44 16.10 -14.27 -6.36
N LEU A 45 15.49 -13.17 -5.88
CA LEU A 45 14.16 -13.20 -5.25
C LEU A 45 13.10 -13.76 -6.19
N VAL A 46 13.09 -13.32 -7.44
CA VAL A 46 12.11 -13.76 -8.43
C VAL A 46 12.29 -15.24 -8.75
N LEU A 47 13.52 -15.67 -9.04
CA LEU A 47 13.80 -17.05 -9.44
C LEU A 47 13.65 -18.06 -8.29
N LYS A 48 13.88 -17.62 -7.05
CA LYS A 48 13.83 -18.51 -5.88
C LYS A 48 12.45 -18.62 -5.24
N TYR A 49 11.68 -17.55 -5.28
CA TYR A 49 10.40 -17.47 -4.54
C TYR A 49 9.18 -17.31 -5.44
N GLU A 50 9.36 -17.00 -6.71
CA GLU A 50 8.28 -16.83 -7.70
C GLU A 50 7.12 -15.96 -7.17
N PRO A 51 7.40 -14.75 -6.66
CA PRO A 51 6.38 -13.94 -6.02
C PRO A 51 5.29 -13.54 -7.00
N ALA A 52 4.02 -13.77 -6.65
CA ALA A 52 2.88 -13.35 -7.47
C ALA A 52 2.74 -11.82 -7.51
N LEU A 53 3.19 -11.12 -6.47
CA LEU A 53 3.16 -9.67 -6.38
C LEU A 53 4.51 -9.14 -5.88
N ILE A 54 5.03 -8.13 -6.57
CA ILE A 54 6.26 -7.44 -6.19
C ILE A 54 5.93 -5.99 -5.87
N PHE A 55 6.12 -5.61 -4.61
CA PHE A 55 6.06 -4.23 -4.16
C PHE A 55 7.47 -3.67 -4.10
N SER A 56 7.85 -2.81 -5.06
CA SER A 56 9.11 -2.08 -5.00
C SER A 56 8.94 -0.75 -4.28
N ASP A 57 10.05 -0.23 -3.75
CA ASP A 57 10.10 1.05 -3.06
C ASP A 57 11.50 1.65 -3.11
N GLY A 58 11.66 2.92 -2.69
CA GLY A 58 12.95 3.59 -2.71
C GLY A 58 13.31 4.24 -4.04
N ASP A 59 12.34 4.45 -4.90
CA ASP A 59 12.50 4.98 -6.26
C ASP A 59 12.58 6.50 -6.36
N TRP A 60 12.38 7.23 -5.28
CA TRP A 60 12.06 8.68 -5.24
C TRP A 60 13.12 9.62 -5.81
N TRP A 61 14.35 9.20 -5.85
CA TRP A 61 15.51 10.07 -6.15
C TRP A 61 15.78 10.25 -7.63
N MET A 62 15.50 9.23 -8.42
CA MET A 62 15.89 9.19 -9.82
C MET A 62 14.75 8.64 -10.66
N ASP A 63 14.77 9.00 -11.93
CA ASP A 63 13.84 8.44 -12.92
C ASP A 63 14.17 6.96 -13.24
N ASP A 64 13.25 6.33 -13.93
CA ASP A 64 13.33 4.94 -14.35
C ASP A 64 14.52 4.65 -15.30
N GLU A 65 15.01 5.65 -16.01
CA GLU A 65 16.17 5.53 -16.89
C GLU A 65 17.46 5.39 -16.08
N LYS A 66 17.66 6.26 -15.07
CA LYS A 66 18.81 6.21 -14.19
C LYS A 66 18.81 4.97 -13.31
N TRP A 67 17.69 4.56 -12.79
CA TRP A 67 17.53 3.30 -12.06
C TRP A 67 17.65 2.06 -12.95
N GLN A 68 17.60 2.23 -14.27
CA GLN A 68 17.59 1.14 -15.24
C GLN A 68 16.49 0.10 -14.95
N THR A 69 15.34 0.56 -14.45
CA THR A 69 14.24 -0.33 -14.06
C THR A 69 13.51 -0.92 -15.26
N LYS A 70 13.46 -0.22 -16.41
CA LYS A 70 12.86 -0.78 -17.64
C LYS A 70 13.51 -2.07 -18.13
N PRO A 71 14.84 -2.17 -18.26
CA PRO A 71 15.50 -3.44 -18.59
C PRO A 71 15.25 -4.53 -17.56
N LEU A 72 15.20 -4.18 -16.27
CA LEU A 72 14.92 -5.12 -15.20
C LEU A 72 13.48 -5.69 -15.30
N LEU A 73 12.51 -4.83 -15.52
CA LEU A 73 11.10 -5.23 -15.70
C LEU A 73 10.89 -6.00 -17.00
N ALA A 74 11.60 -5.62 -18.09
CA ALA A 74 11.59 -6.40 -19.32
C ALA A 74 12.15 -7.81 -19.07
N TRP A 75 13.22 -7.95 -18.27
CA TRP A 75 13.71 -9.26 -17.87
C TRP A 75 12.65 -10.03 -17.07
N LEU A 76 11.98 -9.40 -16.10
CA LEU A 76 10.94 -10.02 -15.29
C LEU A 76 9.83 -10.63 -16.16
N PHE A 77 9.23 -9.83 -17.02
CA PHE A 77 8.10 -10.26 -17.87
C PHE A 77 8.49 -11.20 -19.02
N ASN A 78 9.76 -11.40 -19.28
CA ASN A 78 10.21 -12.35 -20.31
C ASN A 78 10.80 -13.64 -19.74
N ASN A 79 11.39 -13.59 -18.53
CA ASN A 79 12.22 -14.67 -18.01
C ASN A 79 11.80 -15.23 -16.65
N ALA A 80 10.93 -14.54 -15.89
CA ALA A 80 10.48 -15.09 -14.62
C ALA A 80 9.68 -16.37 -14.83
N PRO A 81 9.79 -17.37 -13.94
CA PRO A 81 9.03 -18.60 -14.05
C PRO A 81 7.51 -18.36 -14.09
N ASN A 82 7.04 -17.37 -13.33
CA ASN A 82 5.64 -16.94 -13.25
C ASN A 82 5.35 -15.63 -14.00
N LYS A 83 6.06 -15.37 -15.09
CA LYS A 83 6.00 -14.13 -15.87
C LYS A 83 4.61 -13.71 -16.34
N ASP A 84 3.72 -14.67 -16.56
CA ASP A 84 2.36 -14.42 -17.04
C ASP A 84 1.39 -14.05 -15.90
N GLU A 85 1.79 -14.23 -14.65
CA GLU A 85 0.96 -14.00 -13.47
C GLU A 85 1.49 -12.90 -12.54
N VAL A 86 2.79 -12.57 -12.62
CA VAL A 86 3.42 -11.61 -11.72
C VAL A 86 2.89 -10.20 -11.92
N VAL A 87 2.54 -9.56 -10.82
CA VAL A 87 2.05 -8.18 -10.78
C VAL A 87 3.04 -7.29 -10.02
N ILE A 88 3.23 -6.08 -10.50
CA ILE A 88 4.12 -5.09 -9.87
C ILE A 88 3.38 -3.79 -9.59
N ASN A 89 3.87 -3.04 -8.59
CA ASN A 89 3.38 -1.69 -8.30
C ASN A 89 3.97 -0.63 -9.25
N ASP A 90 3.71 0.64 -8.97
CA ASP A 90 4.15 1.80 -9.76
C ASP A 90 5.48 2.43 -9.31
N ARG A 91 6.18 1.85 -8.32
CA ARG A 91 7.36 2.44 -7.67
C ARG A 91 8.66 1.97 -8.30
N TRP A 92 8.94 2.40 -9.53
CA TRP A 92 10.13 2.02 -10.31
C TRP A 92 10.92 3.20 -10.85
N GLY A 93 10.64 4.41 -10.37
CA GLY A 93 11.26 5.67 -10.69
C GLY A 93 10.43 6.82 -10.13
N LYS A 94 11.06 7.97 -9.85
CA LYS A 94 10.42 9.13 -9.19
C LYS A 94 9.12 9.62 -9.85
N VAL A 95 8.98 9.39 -11.14
CA VAL A 95 7.73 9.62 -11.85
C VAL A 95 6.98 8.30 -11.90
N ARG A 96 5.98 8.18 -11.04
CA ARG A 96 5.19 6.97 -10.92
C ARG A 96 4.46 6.67 -12.21
N LYS A 97 4.77 5.53 -12.80
CA LYS A 97 4.20 5.05 -14.05
C LYS A 97 3.66 3.66 -13.86
N LYS A 98 2.54 3.35 -14.50
CA LYS A 98 2.03 1.98 -14.55
C LYS A 98 2.91 1.14 -15.48
N HIS A 99 3.59 0.15 -14.91
CA HIS A 99 4.47 -0.76 -15.63
C HIS A 99 3.86 -2.17 -15.82
N GLY A 100 2.54 -2.28 -15.89
CA GLY A 100 1.84 -3.56 -16.04
C GLY A 100 1.21 -4.07 -14.74
N GLY A 101 0.94 -3.20 -13.78
CA GLY A 101 0.37 -3.55 -12.49
C GLY A 101 -0.60 -2.49 -11.98
N TYR A 102 -0.37 -2.02 -10.76
CA TYR A 102 -1.28 -1.13 -10.04
C TYR A 102 -0.55 0.09 -9.49
N TYR A 103 -1.32 1.14 -9.18
CA TYR A 103 -0.82 2.33 -8.51
C TYR A 103 -0.88 2.19 -7.00
N THR A 104 0.00 2.88 -6.29
CA THR A 104 0.03 2.91 -4.84
C THR A 104 -0.20 4.32 -4.31
N THR A 105 -0.95 4.41 -3.21
CA THR A 105 -1.09 5.63 -2.40
C THR A 105 -0.71 5.35 -0.95
N GLU A 106 -0.28 6.38 -0.24
CA GLU A 106 0.05 6.30 1.19
C GLU A 106 -0.68 7.41 1.93
N TYR A 107 -1.50 7.04 2.91
CA TYR A 107 -2.31 7.98 3.70
C TYR A 107 -3.13 8.95 2.83
N GLY A 108 -3.43 8.53 1.62
CA GLY A 108 -4.10 9.32 0.60
C GLY A 108 -5.59 9.03 0.50
N SER A 109 -6.18 9.57 -0.58
CA SER A 109 -7.59 9.35 -0.91
C SER A 109 -7.80 8.32 -2.02
N GLY A 110 -6.72 7.70 -2.53
CA GLY A 110 -6.79 6.84 -3.70
C GLY A 110 -7.12 7.59 -4.99
N PHE A 111 -7.67 6.88 -5.95
CA PHE A 111 -8.01 7.40 -7.26
C PHE A 111 -9.52 7.44 -7.47
N SER A 112 -10.00 8.47 -8.16
CA SER A 112 -11.42 8.58 -8.56
C SER A 112 -11.72 7.88 -9.88
N ASP A 113 -10.71 7.74 -10.76
CA ASP A 113 -10.87 7.06 -12.05
C ASP A 113 -11.10 5.55 -11.84
N PRO A 114 -12.26 5.01 -12.28
CA PRO A 114 -12.60 3.60 -12.09
C PRO A 114 -11.72 2.62 -12.89
N SER A 115 -10.98 3.08 -13.88
CA SER A 115 -10.07 2.27 -14.67
C SER A 115 -8.72 2.01 -13.98
N ILE A 116 -8.43 2.76 -12.92
CA ILE A 116 -7.16 2.66 -12.20
C ILE A 116 -7.26 1.55 -11.15
N LEU A 117 -6.39 0.55 -11.28
CA LEU A 117 -6.12 -0.42 -10.22
C LEU A 117 -5.15 0.19 -9.23
N TRP A 118 -5.48 0.16 -7.95
CA TRP A 118 -4.68 0.81 -6.93
C TRP A 118 -4.75 0.13 -5.57
N GLU A 119 -3.78 0.45 -4.75
CA GLU A 119 -3.64 -0.03 -3.38
C GLU A 119 -3.31 1.14 -2.46
N GLU A 120 -4.04 1.26 -1.36
CA GLU A 120 -3.75 2.19 -0.28
C GLU A 120 -2.90 1.51 0.77
N ASN A 121 -1.75 2.11 1.09
CA ASN A 121 -0.82 1.61 2.10
C ASN A 121 -0.88 2.47 3.35
N ARG A 122 -1.12 1.86 4.49
CA ARG A 122 -1.18 2.55 5.79
C ARG A 122 -0.61 1.69 6.90
N GLY A 123 0.11 2.31 7.81
CA GLY A 123 0.39 1.71 9.12
C GLY A 123 -0.89 1.60 9.95
N ILE A 124 -0.97 0.57 10.78
CA ILE A 124 -2.04 0.40 11.76
C ILE A 124 -2.01 1.51 12.84
N GLY A 125 -0.83 2.07 13.10
CA GLY A 125 -0.59 3.28 13.88
C GLY A 125 -0.18 4.45 12.97
N LYS A 126 0.61 5.36 13.51
CA LYS A 126 1.16 6.52 12.81
C LYS A 126 2.45 6.21 12.05
N SER A 127 3.10 5.09 12.36
CA SER A 127 4.34 4.62 11.74
C SER A 127 4.10 3.33 10.96
N PHE A 128 4.82 3.12 9.86
CA PHE A 128 4.84 1.83 9.17
C PHE A 128 5.61 0.78 9.98
N GLY A 129 6.81 1.11 10.46
CA GLY A 129 7.60 0.21 11.30
C GLY A 129 7.23 0.30 12.78
N TYR A 130 7.82 -0.61 13.58
CA TYR A 130 7.68 -0.58 15.04
C TYR A 130 8.25 0.72 15.62
N ASN A 131 7.40 1.47 16.29
CA ASN A 131 7.78 2.70 16.99
C ASN A 131 7.42 2.56 18.48
N ARG A 132 8.46 2.40 19.33
CA ARG A 132 8.28 2.23 20.79
C ARG A 132 7.64 3.44 21.48
N PHE A 133 7.64 4.60 20.84
CA PHE A 133 7.07 5.83 21.38
C PHE A 133 5.59 6.01 21.05
N GLU A 134 5.03 5.19 20.17
CA GLU A 134 3.59 5.20 19.93
C GLU A 134 2.82 4.77 21.18
N GLN A 135 1.85 5.59 21.56
CA GLN A 135 0.93 5.33 22.63
C GLN A 135 -0.33 4.66 22.10
N PHE A 136 -1.18 4.15 23.00
CA PHE A 136 -2.44 3.48 22.62
C PHE A 136 -3.30 4.32 21.67
N ASP A 137 -3.39 5.63 21.91
CA ASP A 137 -4.17 6.59 21.10
C ASP A 137 -3.53 6.94 19.74
N ASP A 138 -2.30 6.50 19.49
CA ASP A 138 -1.65 6.66 18.19
C ASP A 138 -2.09 5.57 17.21
N TYR A 139 -2.64 4.47 17.71
CA TYR A 139 -3.17 3.38 16.90
C TYR A 139 -4.61 3.64 16.51
N ASN A 140 -4.92 3.40 15.24
CA ASN A 140 -6.29 3.48 14.75
C ASN A 140 -7.17 2.47 15.50
N SER A 141 -8.42 2.87 15.80
CA SER A 141 -9.39 1.94 16.37
C SER A 141 -9.81 0.87 15.37
N THR A 142 -10.33 -0.26 15.85
CA THR A 142 -10.86 -1.32 14.98
C THR A 142 -11.95 -0.79 14.04
N GLU A 143 -12.84 0.05 14.55
CA GLU A 143 -13.93 0.67 13.79
C GLU A 143 -13.42 1.55 12.66
N LEU A 144 -12.38 2.36 12.95
CA LEU A 144 -11.77 3.21 11.93
C LEU A 144 -11.06 2.39 10.85
N LEU A 145 -10.38 1.32 11.21
CA LEU A 145 -9.72 0.41 10.26
C LEU A 145 -10.74 -0.31 9.38
N ILE A 146 -11.86 -0.76 9.94
CA ILE A 146 -12.97 -1.35 9.17
C ILE A 146 -13.58 -0.31 8.24
N TYR A 147 -13.81 0.91 8.72
CA TYR A 147 -14.30 1.99 7.87
C TYR A 147 -13.36 2.27 6.70
N MET A 148 -12.05 2.34 6.93
CA MET A 148 -11.06 2.53 5.87
C MET A 148 -11.10 1.38 4.86
N LEU A 149 -11.18 0.15 5.31
CA LEU A 149 -11.30 -1.02 4.45
C LEU A 149 -12.54 -0.92 3.54
N CYS A 150 -13.69 -0.62 4.11
CA CYS A 150 -14.94 -0.46 3.36
C CYS A 150 -14.87 0.70 2.35
N ASP A 151 -14.33 1.85 2.75
CA ASP A 151 -14.19 3.02 1.87
C ASP A 151 -13.25 2.73 0.69
N ILE A 152 -12.11 2.11 0.95
CA ILE A 152 -11.12 1.76 -0.07
C ILE A 152 -11.70 0.75 -1.07
N VAL A 153 -12.30 -0.33 -0.57
CA VAL A 153 -12.88 -1.39 -1.41
C VAL A 153 -14.06 -0.87 -2.23
N SER A 154 -14.93 -0.04 -1.65
CA SER A 154 -16.06 0.56 -2.37
C SER A 154 -15.63 1.39 -3.58
N ARG A 155 -14.43 1.97 -3.50
CA ARG A 155 -13.80 2.75 -4.58
C ARG A 155 -12.94 1.92 -5.52
N GLY A 156 -12.91 0.59 -5.34
CA GLY A 156 -12.17 -0.36 -6.17
C GLY A 156 -10.67 -0.43 -5.86
N GLY A 157 -10.25 0.02 -4.68
CA GLY A 157 -8.90 -0.11 -4.19
C GLY A 157 -8.69 -1.39 -3.37
N ASN A 158 -7.44 -1.74 -3.18
CA ASN A 158 -6.99 -2.73 -2.22
C ASN A 158 -6.41 -2.04 -1.00
N PHE A 159 -6.58 -2.64 0.17
CA PHE A 159 -6.05 -2.10 1.42
C PHE A 159 -4.89 -2.93 1.93
N LEU A 160 -3.68 -2.35 1.92
CA LEU A 160 -2.52 -2.90 2.57
C LEU A 160 -2.36 -2.23 3.93
N LEU A 161 -2.74 -2.96 4.99
CA LEU A 161 -2.58 -2.51 6.36
C LEU A 161 -1.27 -3.07 6.92
N ASP A 162 -0.31 -2.19 7.14
CA ASP A 162 1.01 -2.55 7.61
C ASP A 162 1.07 -2.61 9.15
N ILE A 163 1.84 -3.56 9.65
CA ILE A 163 2.15 -3.74 11.07
C ILE A 163 3.65 -3.64 11.30
N GLY A 164 4.06 -3.09 12.44
CA GLY A 164 5.47 -3.00 12.84
C GLY A 164 5.82 -4.05 13.89
N PRO A 165 6.39 -5.21 13.54
CA PRO A 165 6.87 -6.17 14.52
C PRO A 165 8.03 -5.60 15.35
N THR A 166 8.11 -6.01 16.60
CA THR A 166 9.27 -5.72 17.47
C THR A 166 10.54 -6.41 16.95
N ALA A 167 11.70 -6.01 17.45
CA ALA A 167 12.99 -6.59 17.03
C ALA A 167 13.10 -8.12 17.25
N ASP A 168 12.36 -8.67 18.19
CA ASP A 168 12.25 -10.11 18.46
C ASP A 168 11.13 -10.80 17.66
N GLY A 169 10.55 -10.11 16.68
CA GLY A 169 9.56 -10.64 15.74
C GLY A 169 8.14 -10.74 16.29
N ARG A 170 7.84 -10.13 17.42
CA ARG A 170 6.48 -10.15 17.99
C ARG A 170 5.64 -9.00 17.45
N ILE A 171 4.38 -9.29 17.17
CA ILE A 171 3.40 -8.26 16.87
C ILE A 171 2.95 -7.62 18.20
N PRO A 172 3.03 -6.28 18.36
CA PRO A 172 2.54 -5.59 19.55
C PRO A 172 1.09 -5.93 19.87
N VAL A 173 0.78 -6.07 21.17
CA VAL A 173 -0.55 -6.53 21.64
C VAL A 173 -1.69 -5.68 21.11
N VAL A 174 -1.51 -4.36 21.04
CA VAL A 174 -2.51 -3.45 20.50
C VAL A 174 -2.80 -3.73 19.00
N MET A 175 -1.76 -4.03 18.22
CA MET A 175 -1.93 -4.40 16.82
C MET A 175 -2.63 -5.75 16.68
N GLN A 176 -2.26 -6.75 17.53
CA GLN A 176 -2.95 -8.04 17.56
C GLN A 176 -4.44 -7.88 17.87
N ASP A 177 -4.80 -7.08 18.88
CA ASP A 177 -6.20 -6.80 19.21
C ASP A 177 -6.98 -6.23 18.02
N ARG A 178 -6.42 -5.23 17.33
CA ARG A 178 -7.04 -4.62 16.16
C ARG A 178 -7.25 -5.64 15.03
N LEU A 179 -6.21 -6.42 14.71
CA LEU A 179 -6.28 -7.43 13.65
C LEU A 179 -7.28 -8.54 13.98
N ILE A 180 -7.32 -9.02 15.22
CA ILE A 180 -8.26 -10.06 15.66
C ILE A 180 -9.70 -9.55 15.55
N ASN A 181 -9.96 -8.32 15.97
CA ASN A 181 -11.30 -7.76 15.92
C ASN A 181 -11.74 -7.45 14.48
N MET A 182 -10.84 -6.97 13.61
CA MET A 182 -11.10 -6.89 12.16
C MET A 182 -11.42 -8.26 11.57
N GLY A 183 -10.65 -9.30 11.95
CA GLY A 183 -10.88 -10.67 11.51
C GLY A 183 -12.25 -11.20 11.95
N LYS A 184 -12.69 -10.94 13.19
CA LYS A 184 -14.04 -11.29 13.66
C LYS A 184 -15.13 -10.61 12.82
N TRP A 185 -14.94 -9.34 12.50
CA TRP A 185 -15.87 -8.60 11.65
C TRP A 185 -15.90 -9.17 10.23
N LEU A 186 -14.73 -9.49 9.64
CA LEU A 186 -14.62 -10.10 8.32
C LEU A 186 -15.24 -11.50 8.24
N ASN A 187 -15.19 -12.28 9.33
CA ASN A 187 -15.86 -13.59 9.37
C ASN A 187 -17.37 -13.49 9.17
N VAL A 188 -17.98 -12.37 9.53
CA VAL A 188 -19.40 -12.12 9.35
C VAL A 188 -19.70 -11.39 8.04
N ASN A 189 -18.87 -10.42 7.68
CA ASN A 189 -19.13 -9.45 6.60
C ASN A 189 -18.20 -9.61 5.38
N GLY A 190 -17.33 -10.62 5.37
CA GLY A 190 -16.28 -10.78 4.36
C GLY A 190 -16.81 -10.91 2.93
N GLU A 191 -18.03 -11.43 2.74
CA GLU A 191 -18.67 -11.50 1.41
C GLU A 191 -18.80 -10.11 0.78
N ALA A 192 -19.15 -9.09 1.57
CA ALA A 192 -19.25 -7.71 1.11
C ALA A 192 -17.90 -7.08 0.72
N ILE A 193 -16.79 -7.63 1.22
CA ILE A 193 -15.43 -7.18 0.89
C ILE A 193 -14.85 -7.99 -0.27
N PHE A 194 -14.86 -9.32 -0.17
CA PHE A 194 -14.16 -10.20 -1.10
C PHE A 194 -15.01 -10.61 -2.30
N GLY A 195 -16.35 -10.65 -2.16
CA GLY A 195 -17.29 -11.08 -3.18
C GLY A 195 -17.82 -9.96 -4.09
N THR A 196 -17.39 -8.73 -3.89
CA THR A 196 -17.97 -7.55 -4.55
C THR A 196 -17.06 -6.94 -5.62
N ARG A 197 -17.62 -6.05 -6.40
CA ARG A 197 -16.94 -5.19 -7.35
C ARG A 197 -17.35 -3.75 -7.09
N ARG A 198 -16.45 -2.80 -7.41
CA ARG A 198 -16.78 -1.38 -7.38
C ARG A 198 -18.06 -1.11 -8.17
N TRP A 199 -18.97 -0.36 -7.57
CA TRP A 199 -20.17 0.12 -8.25
C TRP A 199 -19.85 1.31 -9.17
N LYS A 200 -20.77 1.67 -10.05
CA LYS A 200 -20.60 2.78 -11.01
C LYS A 200 -20.36 4.15 -10.35
N ARG A 201 -20.73 4.30 -9.09
CA ARG A 201 -20.52 5.50 -8.27
C ARG A 201 -19.94 5.08 -6.93
N ASP A 202 -18.95 5.79 -6.45
CA ASP A 202 -18.28 5.53 -5.17
C ASP A 202 -19.19 5.88 -3.98
N CYS A 203 -20.00 6.92 -4.16
CA CYS A 203 -21.00 7.35 -3.22
C CYS A 203 -22.23 7.85 -3.98
N GLN A 204 -23.38 7.71 -3.39
CA GLN A 204 -24.63 8.26 -3.86
C GLN A 204 -25.26 9.04 -2.72
N TRP A 205 -25.33 10.36 -2.87
CA TRP A 205 -26.03 11.23 -1.93
C TRP A 205 -27.48 11.41 -2.38
N SER A 206 -28.42 10.99 -1.57
CA SER A 206 -29.76 11.54 -1.58
C SER A 206 -29.96 12.27 -0.27
N GLU A 207 -30.69 13.37 -0.26
CA GLU A 207 -30.87 14.24 0.90
C GLU A 207 -30.97 13.45 2.22
N GLY A 208 -29.88 13.48 3.01
CA GLY A 208 -29.82 12.90 4.35
C GLY A 208 -29.55 11.40 4.45
N VAL A 209 -29.19 10.70 3.36
CA VAL A 209 -28.89 9.27 3.41
C VAL A 209 -27.58 8.97 2.72
N ILE A 210 -26.57 8.57 3.49
CA ILE A 210 -25.57 7.65 2.99
C ILE A 210 -26.32 6.33 2.79
N VAL A 211 -26.75 6.23 1.63
CA VAL A 211 -27.35 5.15 0.86
C VAL A 211 -27.82 3.88 1.59
N GLU A 212 -29.01 3.50 1.26
CA GLU A 212 -29.63 2.19 1.51
C GLU A 212 -28.72 0.97 1.25
N TYR A 213 -27.66 1.10 0.46
CA TYR A 213 -26.66 0.05 0.23
C TYR A 213 -25.88 -0.35 1.48
N THR A 214 -25.44 0.60 2.27
CA THR A 214 -24.83 0.31 3.56
C THR A 214 -25.85 -0.29 4.53
N LYS A 215 -27.12 0.02 4.38
CA LYS A 215 -28.16 -0.41 5.30
C LYS A 215 -28.56 -1.88 5.15
N GLN A 216 -28.55 -2.44 3.98
CA GLN A 216 -28.98 -3.84 3.76
C GLN A 216 -27.86 -4.87 3.92
N GLU A 217 -26.64 -4.52 3.56
CA GLU A 217 -25.49 -5.43 3.62
C GLU A 217 -24.69 -5.33 4.92
N PHE A 218 -24.65 -4.15 5.55
CA PHE A 218 -23.90 -3.91 6.78
C PHE A 218 -24.68 -4.16 8.07
N HIS A 219 -25.98 -4.41 8.03
CA HIS A 219 -26.79 -4.59 9.23
C HIS A 219 -26.53 -5.88 10.04
N LYS A 220 -25.72 -6.78 9.54
CA LYS A 220 -25.35 -7.98 10.30
C LYS A 220 -24.05 -7.78 11.10
N GLY A 221 -24.11 -6.94 12.12
CA GLY A 221 -23.10 -6.94 13.16
C GLY A 221 -22.16 -5.73 13.24
N ILE A 222 -22.46 -4.60 12.59
CA ILE A 222 -21.73 -3.35 12.79
C ILE A 222 -22.28 -2.60 14.00
N PRO A 223 -21.45 -2.19 14.97
CA PRO A 223 -21.86 -1.32 16.05
C PRO A 223 -22.42 0.03 15.52
N ASP A 224 -23.45 0.55 16.13
CA ASP A 224 -24.07 1.85 15.80
C ASP A 224 -23.11 3.02 15.55
N PRO A 225 -21.97 3.16 16.27
CA PRO A 225 -20.99 4.21 16.01
C PRO A 225 -20.41 4.21 14.59
N ILE A 226 -20.27 3.05 13.94
CA ILE A 226 -19.73 2.97 12.57
C ILE A 226 -20.75 3.50 11.56
N ILE A 227 -22.03 3.23 11.80
CA ILE A 227 -23.13 3.75 10.98
C ILE A 227 -23.20 5.28 11.14
N GLU A 228 -22.95 5.79 12.34
CA GLU A 228 -22.93 7.22 12.62
C GLU A 228 -21.71 7.91 12.01
N MET A 229 -20.52 7.30 12.06
CA MET A 229 -19.30 7.83 11.42
C MET A 229 -19.41 7.84 9.89
N ALA A 230 -20.12 6.89 9.29
CA ALA A 230 -20.44 6.90 7.87
C ALA A 230 -21.44 8.01 7.49
N ARG A 231 -22.22 8.55 8.44
CA ARG A 231 -23.20 9.61 8.21
C ARG A 231 -22.64 11.04 8.24
N TYR A 232 -21.41 11.24 8.77
CA TYR A 232 -20.86 12.59 8.93
C TYR A 232 -19.56 12.76 8.13
N PRO A 233 -19.53 13.68 7.17
CA PRO A 233 -18.25 14.11 6.60
C PRO A 233 -17.42 14.74 7.74
N ARG A 234 -16.15 14.38 7.86
CA ARG A 234 -15.24 15.01 8.83
C ARG A 234 -15.29 16.52 8.63
N LYS A 235 -15.53 17.29 9.72
CA LYS A 235 -15.46 18.76 9.70
C LYS A 235 -14.13 19.18 9.07
N GLY A 236 -14.19 19.85 7.92
CA GLY A 236 -13.02 20.38 7.20
C GLY A 236 -12.67 19.69 5.88
N GLN A 237 -13.32 18.58 5.52
CA GLN A 237 -13.21 18.00 4.17
C GLN A 237 -14.57 18.13 3.47
N ALA A 238 -14.85 19.32 2.97
CA ALA A 238 -15.85 19.44 1.91
C ALA A 238 -15.28 18.74 0.69
N ARG A 239 -15.69 17.49 0.43
CA ARG A 239 -15.43 16.86 -0.85
C ARG A 239 -16.15 17.68 -1.90
N LYS A 240 -15.39 18.40 -2.71
CA LYS A 240 -15.90 18.94 -3.96
C LYS A 240 -16.29 17.75 -4.83
N GLU A 241 -17.58 17.67 -5.10
CA GLU A 241 -18.24 16.90 -6.14
C GLU A 241 -17.74 15.46 -6.39
N CYS A 242 -18.51 14.51 -5.93
CA CYS A 242 -18.50 13.15 -6.50
C CYS A 242 -19.08 13.14 -7.92
#